data_f06ce5a06498ee1c57fd4435fe87cb43
#
_entry.id   f06ce5a06498ee1c57fd4435fe87cb43
#
_cell.length_a   1.000
_cell.length_b   1.000
_cell.length_c   1.000
_cell.angle_alpha   90.00
_cell.angle_beta   90.00
_cell.angle_gamma   90.00
#
_symmetry.space_group_name_H-M   'P 1'
#
loop_
_entity.id
_entity.type
_entity.pdbx_description
1 polymer ?
#
loop_
_entity_poly.entity_id
_entity_poly.type
_entity_poly.pdbx_seq_one_letter_code
_entity_poly.pdbx_strand_id
1 'polypeptide(L)'
;MRTPVLDLFRPSVHALCRAYFRLELRGIEHIPADGPLIITPNHQTFADPPLVTIPVRRPIHYMAWNRLFAVPVLGRLIRRLRAFPVEIETSDGRAVREAVRLLRAGEALMMFPEGGRTPDGRLQPFKLGAFRLAVAHDTPVLPVTIAGAWKAWPPGRMFPRRGRITLTYHALEHPKRGADPRDAARELRERVVRAIGTGL
;
A
#
# COMPACT_ATOMS: atom_id res chain seq x y z
N MET A 1 -0.90 0.79 19.30
CA MET A 1 0.34 0.03 19.63
C MET A 1 1.44 0.45 18.66
N ARG A 2 2.55 1.01 19.14
CA ARG A 2 3.72 1.35 18.31
C ARG A 2 4.40 0.08 17.81
N THR A 3 5.13 0.13 16.70
CA THR A 3 6.02 -0.94 16.22
C THR A 3 7.47 -0.55 16.57
N PRO A 4 7.93 -0.80 17.82
CA PRO A 4 9.16 -0.19 18.32
C PRO A 4 10.39 -0.54 17.47
N VAL A 5 10.42 -1.73 16.86
CA VAL A 5 11.52 -2.14 15.98
C VAL A 5 11.54 -1.30 14.70
N LEU A 6 10.39 -1.08 14.05
CA LEU A 6 10.31 -0.24 12.85
C LEU A 6 10.62 1.23 13.18
N ASP A 7 10.12 1.72 14.32
CA ASP A 7 10.32 3.11 14.74
C ASP A 7 11.80 3.41 15.03
N LEU A 8 12.54 2.44 15.58
CA LEU A 8 13.98 2.55 15.85
C LEU A 8 14.82 2.61 14.56
N PHE A 9 14.51 1.77 13.58
CA PHE A 9 15.28 1.69 12.33
C PHE A 9 14.80 2.65 11.25
N ARG A 10 13.63 3.25 11.39
CA ARG A 10 13.02 4.14 10.39
C ARG A 10 13.92 5.30 9.96
N PRO A 11 14.58 6.08 10.86
CA PRO A 11 15.48 7.17 10.45
C PRO A 11 16.64 6.67 9.60
N SER A 12 17.26 5.56 10.01
CA SER A 12 18.39 4.97 9.29
C SER A 12 18.00 4.44 7.92
N VAL A 13 16.86 3.75 7.83
CA VAL A 13 16.29 3.27 6.55
C VAL A 13 15.94 4.43 5.64
N HIS A 14 15.33 5.49 6.18
CA HIS A 14 15.01 6.69 5.40
C HIS A 14 16.29 7.37 4.88
N ALA A 15 17.31 7.56 5.72
CA ALA A 15 18.59 8.15 5.32
C ALA A 15 19.27 7.31 4.22
N LEU A 16 19.26 5.98 4.37
CA LEU A 16 19.81 5.07 3.36
C LEU A 16 19.03 5.15 2.04
N CYS A 17 17.72 5.11 2.08
CA CYS A 17 16.89 5.24 0.89
C CYS A 17 17.06 6.61 0.22
N ARG A 18 17.18 7.67 1.00
CA ARG A 18 17.44 9.02 0.48
C ARG A 18 18.79 9.12 -0.21
N ALA A 19 19.83 8.54 0.38
CA ALA A 19 21.18 8.55 -0.19
C ALA A 19 21.29 7.67 -1.44
N TYR A 20 20.70 6.46 -1.41
CA TYR A 20 20.84 5.48 -2.47
C TYR A 20 19.87 5.70 -3.63
N PHE A 21 18.59 5.95 -3.32
CA PHE A 21 17.52 6.12 -4.31
C PHE A 21 17.14 7.59 -4.56
N ARG A 22 17.86 8.55 -3.95
CA ARG A 22 17.42 9.95 -3.97
C ARG A 22 15.92 10.07 -3.68
N LEU A 23 15.50 9.34 -2.62
CA LEU A 23 14.09 9.23 -2.24
C LEU A 23 13.50 10.61 -1.94
N GLU A 24 12.43 10.93 -2.63
CA GLU A 24 11.65 12.15 -2.44
C GLU A 24 10.25 11.78 -1.91
N LEU A 25 9.79 12.48 -0.88
CA LEU A 25 8.47 12.28 -0.27
C LEU A 25 7.67 13.56 -0.46
N ARG A 26 6.46 13.42 -1.01
CA ARG A 26 5.53 14.54 -1.28
C ARG A 26 4.17 14.25 -0.66
N GLY A 27 3.47 15.27 -0.17
CA GLY A 27 2.10 15.14 0.34
C GLY A 27 2.00 14.32 1.62
N ILE A 28 3.05 14.23 2.43
CA ILE A 28 3.07 13.47 3.69
C ILE A 28 2.06 14.01 4.71
N GLU A 29 1.65 15.26 4.57
CA GLU A 29 0.61 15.94 5.36
C GLU A 29 -0.79 15.33 5.13
N HIS A 30 -1.00 14.62 4.05
CA HIS A 30 -2.25 13.92 3.77
C HIS A 30 -2.39 12.60 4.55
N ILE A 31 -1.33 12.14 5.22
CA ILE A 31 -1.35 10.88 5.98
C ILE A 31 -2.05 11.12 7.33
N PRO A 32 -3.25 10.54 7.58
CA PRO A 32 -3.94 10.74 8.84
C PRO A 32 -3.20 10.02 9.99
N ALA A 33 -3.17 10.68 11.16
CA ALA A 33 -2.49 10.16 12.34
C ALA A 33 -3.22 8.95 12.96
N ASP A 34 -4.52 8.87 12.83
CA ASP A 34 -5.40 7.85 13.41
C ASP A 34 -6.63 7.56 12.53
N GLY A 35 -7.56 6.76 13.05
CA GLY A 35 -8.78 6.35 12.35
C GLY A 35 -8.57 5.27 11.30
N PRO A 36 -9.64 4.63 10.79
CA PRO A 36 -9.54 3.61 9.75
C PRO A 36 -9.02 4.22 8.46
N LEU A 37 -8.16 3.48 7.75
CA LEU A 37 -7.53 3.95 6.52
C LEU A 37 -7.22 2.80 5.58
N ILE A 38 -7.50 2.96 4.30
CA ILE A 38 -6.99 2.07 3.26
C ILE A 38 -5.96 2.83 2.43
N ILE A 39 -4.70 2.39 2.45
CA ILE A 39 -3.61 2.94 1.65
C ILE A 39 -3.53 2.15 0.35
N THR A 40 -3.64 2.82 -0.80
CA THR A 40 -3.66 2.17 -2.12
C THR A 40 -2.53 2.69 -3.00
N PRO A 41 -1.34 2.11 -2.92
CA PRO A 41 -0.26 2.44 -3.86
C PRO A 41 -0.37 1.64 -5.16
N ASN A 42 0.24 2.15 -6.24
CA ASN A 42 0.63 1.31 -7.38
C ASN A 42 1.79 0.39 -6.97
N HIS A 43 2.02 -0.71 -7.71
CA HIS A 43 2.95 -1.76 -7.28
C HIS A 43 4.07 -2.01 -8.29
N GLN A 44 5.26 -1.50 -8.03
CA GLN A 44 6.41 -1.58 -8.92
C GLN A 44 7.44 -2.64 -8.49
N THR A 45 7.71 -2.75 -7.18
CA THR A 45 8.81 -3.60 -6.67
C THR A 45 8.45 -4.30 -5.36
N PHE A 46 9.29 -5.22 -4.92
CA PHE A 46 9.19 -5.82 -3.58
C PHE A 46 9.45 -4.82 -2.45
N ALA A 47 10.15 -3.72 -2.73
CA ALA A 47 10.44 -2.69 -1.74
C ALA A 47 9.31 -1.68 -1.52
N ASP A 48 8.25 -1.73 -2.29
CA ASP A 48 7.16 -0.75 -2.20
C ASP A 48 6.50 -0.69 -0.81
N PRO A 49 6.14 -1.83 -0.16
CA PRO A 49 5.53 -1.76 1.16
C PRO A 49 6.41 -1.05 2.20
N PRO A 50 7.70 -1.39 2.39
CA PRO A 50 8.56 -0.66 3.30
C PRO A 50 8.81 0.79 2.88
N LEU A 51 8.93 1.09 1.59
CA LEU A 51 9.12 2.47 1.10
C LEU A 51 7.93 3.35 1.46
N VAL A 52 6.71 2.92 1.14
CA VAL A 52 5.47 3.65 1.46
C VAL A 52 5.28 3.83 2.97
N THR A 53 5.84 2.95 3.78
CA THR A 53 5.73 3.02 5.25
C THR A 53 6.67 4.05 5.87
N ILE A 54 7.73 4.47 5.18
CA ILE A 54 8.77 5.36 5.77
C ILE A 54 8.19 6.59 6.50
N PRO A 55 7.29 7.42 5.91
CA PRO A 55 6.75 8.59 6.60
C PRO A 55 5.56 8.27 7.53
N VAL A 56 4.97 7.08 7.45
CA VAL A 56 3.75 6.75 8.20
C VAL A 56 4.08 6.42 9.65
N ARG A 57 3.64 7.25 10.59
CA ARG A 57 3.96 7.13 12.03
C ARG A 57 2.98 6.29 12.83
N ARG A 58 2.07 5.59 12.15
CA ARG A 58 1.09 4.70 12.77
C ARG A 58 1.30 3.26 12.28
N PRO A 59 0.78 2.25 13.00
CA PRO A 59 0.81 0.86 12.54
C PRO A 59 0.06 0.69 11.22
N ILE A 60 0.65 -0.06 10.30
CA ILE A 60 0.02 -0.45 9.05
C ILE A 60 -0.02 -1.98 8.99
N HIS A 61 -1.13 -2.52 8.56
CA HIS A 61 -1.28 -3.92 8.20
C HIS A 61 -1.20 -4.11 6.69
N TYR A 62 -0.64 -5.22 6.23
CA TYR A 62 -0.39 -5.47 4.81
C TYR A 62 -1.09 -6.75 4.38
N MET A 63 -1.82 -6.70 3.27
CA MET A 63 -2.23 -7.90 2.57
C MET A 63 -1.09 -8.41 1.70
N ALA A 64 -0.60 -9.60 1.96
CA ALA A 64 0.51 -10.18 1.22
C ALA A 64 0.17 -11.59 0.71
N TRP A 65 0.67 -11.92 -0.46
CA TRP A 65 0.42 -13.22 -1.09
C TRP A 65 0.78 -14.37 -0.14
N ASN A 66 -0.15 -15.31 0.04
CA ASN A 66 -0.02 -16.43 0.99
C ASN A 66 1.28 -17.24 0.81
N ARG A 67 1.74 -17.46 -0.44
CA ARG A 67 2.99 -18.18 -0.72
C ARG A 67 4.24 -17.53 -0.10
N LEU A 68 4.25 -16.22 0.14
CA LEU A 68 5.37 -15.54 0.81
C LEU A 68 5.53 -15.99 2.27
N PHE A 69 4.43 -16.42 2.90
CA PHE A 69 4.44 -16.91 4.28
C PHE A 69 4.99 -18.33 4.41
N ALA A 70 5.08 -19.08 3.33
CA ALA A 70 5.70 -20.42 3.29
C ALA A 70 7.24 -20.35 3.30
N VAL A 71 7.84 -19.21 2.92
CA VAL A 71 9.30 -19.03 2.98
C VAL A 71 9.72 -18.77 4.44
N PRO A 72 10.52 -19.63 5.09
CA PRO A 72 10.68 -19.65 6.56
C PRO A 72 11.14 -18.33 7.17
N VAL A 73 12.18 -17.70 6.61
CA VAL A 73 12.73 -16.42 7.13
C VAL A 73 11.84 -15.25 6.73
N LEU A 74 11.45 -15.17 5.46
CA LEU A 74 10.60 -14.10 4.96
C LEU A 74 9.22 -14.12 5.61
N GLY A 75 8.60 -15.30 5.73
CA GLY A 75 7.28 -15.44 6.33
C GLY A 75 7.25 -14.98 7.80
N ARG A 76 8.30 -15.29 8.58
CA ARG A 76 8.43 -14.78 9.96
C ARG A 76 8.61 -13.26 9.99
N LEU A 77 9.43 -12.72 9.10
CA LEU A 77 9.67 -11.29 9.01
C LEU A 77 8.40 -10.51 8.68
N ILE A 78 7.70 -10.89 7.60
CA ILE A 78 6.50 -10.17 7.17
C ILE A 78 5.35 -10.25 8.18
N ARG A 79 5.21 -11.40 8.91
CA ARG A 79 4.27 -11.49 10.05
C ARG A 79 4.62 -10.50 11.16
N ARG A 80 5.89 -10.36 11.53
CA ARG A 80 6.34 -9.35 12.51
C ARG A 80 6.09 -7.93 12.02
N LEU A 81 6.09 -7.71 10.71
CA LEU A 81 5.73 -6.45 10.07
C LEU A 81 4.22 -6.29 9.88
N ARG A 82 3.38 -7.11 10.55
CA ARG A 82 1.91 -7.06 10.51
C ARG A 82 1.28 -7.43 9.17
N ALA A 83 2.00 -8.19 8.33
CA ALA A 83 1.40 -8.75 7.13
C ALA A 83 0.51 -9.95 7.49
N PHE A 84 -0.61 -10.09 6.79
CA PHE A 84 -1.48 -11.26 6.84
C PHE A 84 -1.69 -11.83 5.43
N PRO A 85 -1.89 -13.15 5.33
CA PRO A 85 -1.96 -13.82 4.03
C PRO A 85 -3.26 -13.54 3.30
N VAL A 86 -3.18 -13.42 1.97
CA VAL A 86 -4.32 -13.37 1.06
C VAL A 86 -4.08 -14.30 -0.14
N GLU A 87 -5.12 -15.01 -0.54
CA GLU A 87 -5.19 -15.73 -1.80
C GLU A 87 -5.50 -14.74 -2.93
N ILE A 88 -4.56 -14.58 -3.88
CA ILE A 88 -4.71 -13.57 -4.94
C ILE A 88 -5.61 -14.07 -6.07
N GLU A 89 -5.64 -15.40 -6.27
CA GLU A 89 -6.31 -16.06 -7.40
C GLU A 89 -7.78 -16.34 -7.13
N THR A 90 -8.20 -16.33 -5.87
CA THR A 90 -9.57 -16.66 -5.44
C THR A 90 -10.14 -15.60 -4.50
N SER A 91 -11.46 -15.65 -4.27
CA SER A 91 -12.10 -14.81 -3.24
C SER A 91 -11.77 -15.36 -1.85
N ASP A 92 -10.82 -14.72 -1.15
CA ASP A 92 -10.40 -15.11 0.19
C ASP A 92 -11.25 -14.44 1.27
N GLY A 93 -12.31 -15.12 1.68
CA GLY A 93 -13.20 -14.64 2.75
C GLY A 93 -12.50 -14.48 4.12
N ARG A 94 -11.37 -15.16 4.38
CA ARG A 94 -10.59 -14.99 5.63
C ARG A 94 -9.83 -13.68 5.61
N ALA A 95 -9.15 -13.39 4.50
CA ALA A 95 -8.45 -12.13 4.33
C ALA A 95 -9.40 -10.92 4.38
N VAL A 96 -10.59 -11.04 3.78
CA VAL A 96 -11.64 -10.00 3.85
C VAL A 96 -12.11 -9.79 5.30
N ARG A 97 -12.40 -10.87 6.05
CA ARG A 97 -12.82 -10.75 7.47
C ARG A 97 -11.74 -10.09 8.33
N GLU A 98 -10.47 -10.43 8.11
CA GLU A 98 -9.36 -9.81 8.84
C GLU A 98 -9.23 -8.32 8.49
N ALA A 99 -9.34 -7.95 7.21
CA ALA A 99 -9.35 -6.56 6.79
C ALA A 99 -10.49 -5.77 7.46
N VAL A 100 -11.69 -6.31 7.47
CA VAL A 100 -12.86 -5.70 8.15
C VAL A 100 -12.61 -5.52 9.65
N ARG A 101 -12.06 -6.54 10.31
CA ARG A 101 -11.72 -6.47 11.74
C ARG A 101 -10.73 -5.33 12.03
N LEU A 102 -9.69 -5.19 11.20
CA LEU A 102 -8.68 -4.15 11.35
C LEU A 102 -9.26 -2.75 11.12
N LEU A 103 -10.06 -2.56 10.07
CA LEU A 103 -10.69 -1.27 9.80
C LEU A 103 -11.67 -0.85 10.90
N ARG A 104 -12.46 -1.80 11.43
CA ARG A 104 -13.35 -1.55 12.59
C ARG A 104 -12.59 -1.19 13.86
N ALA A 105 -11.36 -1.67 14.00
CA ALA A 105 -10.47 -1.30 15.10
C ALA A 105 -9.75 0.06 14.89
N GLY A 106 -10.05 0.79 13.81
CA GLY A 106 -9.43 2.06 13.48
C GLY A 106 -8.00 1.94 12.93
N GLU A 107 -7.60 0.74 12.47
CA GLU A 107 -6.25 0.48 11.99
C GLU A 107 -6.09 0.86 10.50
N ALA A 108 -4.82 1.06 10.08
CA ALA A 108 -4.50 1.30 8.67
C ALA A 108 -4.18 -0.01 7.95
N LEU A 109 -4.71 -0.17 6.75
CA LEU A 109 -4.54 -1.32 5.87
C LEU A 109 -3.92 -0.88 4.55
N MET A 110 -2.79 -1.47 4.15
CA MET A 110 -2.20 -1.26 2.82
C MET A 110 -2.61 -2.39 1.89
N MET A 111 -3.19 -2.02 0.76
CA MET A 111 -3.61 -2.93 -0.30
C MET A 111 -3.09 -2.42 -1.63
N PHE A 112 -2.46 -3.29 -2.41
CA PHE A 112 -2.07 -2.99 -3.79
C PHE A 112 -3.21 -3.39 -4.74
N PRO A 113 -3.99 -2.44 -5.26
CA PRO A 113 -5.21 -2.77 -6.00
C PRO A 113 -4.93 -3.40 -7.38
N GLU A 114 -3.71 -3.31 -7.88
CA GLU A 114 -3.27 -4.02 -9.08
C GLU A 114 -3.29 -5.55 -8.88
N GLY A 115 -3.13 -6.02 -7.63
CA GLY A 115 -3.11 -7.43 -7.27
C GLY A 115 -1.81 -8.15 -7.62
N GLY A 116 -0.78 -7.43 -8.04
CA GLY A 116 0.55 -7.91 -8.35
C GLY A 116 1.45 -6.77 -8.77
N ARG A 117 2.76 -7.03 -8.88
CA ARG A 117 3.72 -6.02 -9.36
C ARG A 117 3.60 -5.85 -10.87
N THR A 118 3.74 -4.60 -11.33
CA THR A 118 3.77 -4.31 -12.77
C THR A 118 4.90 -5.06 -13.48
N PRO A 119 4.65 -5.67 -14.63
CA PRO A 119 5.70 -6.33 -15.41
C PRO A 119 6.56 -5.35 -16.19
N ASP A 120 6.03 -4.19 -16.55
CA ASP A 120 6.62 -3.23 -17.49
C ASP A 120 6.82 -1.82 -16.91
N GLY A 121 6.50 -1.60 -15.64
CA GLY A 121 6.60 -0.31 -14.96
C GLY A 121 5.40 0.62 -15.18
N ARG A 122 4.40 0.20 -15.97
CA ARG A 122 3.18 0.96 -16.21
C ARG A 122 2.13 0.65 -15.14
N LEU A 123 1.24 1.61 -14.91
CA LEU A 123 0.09 1.41 -14.03
C LEU A 123 -0.82 0.32 -14.60
N GLN A 124 -1.10 -0.71 -13.79
CA GLN A 124 -1.98 -1.79 -14.17
C GLN A 124 -3.42 -1.50 -13.75
N PRO A 125 -4.42 -2.16 -14.36
CA PRO A 125 -5.82 -1.99 -13.97
C PRO A 125 -6.07 -2.32 -12.50
N PHE A 126 -6.79 -1.44 -11.80
CA PHE A 126 -7.12 -1.61 -10.38
C PHE A 126 -8.34 -2.51 -10.19
N LYS A 127 -8.18 -3.54 -9.36
CA LYS A 127 -9.27 -4.42 -8.90
C LYS A 127 -10.18 -3.67 -7.91
N LEU A 128 -11.46 -4.03 -7.87
CA LEU A 128 -12.46 -3.34 -7.04
C LEU A 128 -12.40 -3.71 -5.53
N GLY A 129 -11.61 -4.69 -5.12
CA GLY A 129 -11.64 -5.22 -3.76
C GLY A 129 -11.43 -4.17 -2.67
N ALA A 130 -10.38 -3.35 -2.78
CA ALA A 130 -10.07 -2.28 -1.83
C ALA A 130 -11.20 -1.22 -1.76
N PHE A 131 -11.77 -0.86 -2.91
CA PHE A 131 -12.80 0.18 -3.01
C PHE A 131 -14.17 -0.30 -2.49
N ARG A 132 -14.52 -1.57 -2.72
CA ARG A 132 -15.70 -2.19 -2.11
C ARG A 132 -15.60 -2.23 -0.59
N LEU A 133 -14.41 -2.56 -0.08
CA LEU A 133 -14.13 -2.56 1.35
C LEU A 133 -14.25 -1.14 1.94
N ALA A 134 -13.70 -0.12 1.24
CA ALA A 134 -13.81 1.28 1.61
C ALA A 134 -15.27 1.75 1.71
N VAL A 135 -16.08 1.45 0.68
CA VAL A 135 -17.49 1.80 0.63
C VAL A 135 -18.31 1.10 1.73
N ALA A 136 -18.08 -0.22 1.93
CA ALA A 136 -18.81 -1.01 2.92
C ALA A 136 -18.56 -0.57 4.37
N HIS A 137 -17.46 0.10 4.64
CA HIS A 137 -17.04 0.52 5.98
C HIS A 137 -16.86 2.03 6.13
N ASP A 138 -17.31 2.82 5.14
CA ASP A 138 -17.16 4.29 5.10
C ASP A 138 -15.73 4.74 5.44
N THR A 139 -14.75 4.02 4.88
CA THR A 139 -13.33 4.19 5.18
C THR A 139 -12.66 5.04 4.11
N PRO A 140 -11.90 6.11 4.48
CA PRO A 140 -11.14 6.89 3.53
C PRO A 140 -10.02 6.06 2.88
N VAL A 141 -9.73 6.39 1.62
CA VAL A 141 -8.64 5.81 0.84
C VAL A 141 -7.55 6.84 0.65
N LEU A 142 -6.30 6.49 0.93
CA LEU A 142 -5.12 7.29 0.66
C LEU A 142 -4.44 6.77 -0.61
N PRO A 143 -4.58 7.45 -1.75
CA PRO A 143 -3.83 7.09 -2.95
C PRO A 143 -2.36 7.43 -2.79
N VAL A 144 -1.47 6.53 -3.21
CA VAL A 144 -0.02 6.79 -3.16
C VAL A 144 0.60 6.45 -4.51
N THR A 145 1.27 7.41 -5.12
CA THR A 145 2.07 7.16 -6.33
C THR A 145 3.49 6.79 -5.96
N ILE A 146 3.95 5.68 -6.53
CA ILE A 146 5.35 5.25 -6.51
C ILE A 146 5.89 5.45 -7.92
N ALA A 147 6.79 6.40 -8.11
CA ALA A 147 7.44 6.66 -9.39
C ALA A 147 8.93 6.32 -9.34
N GLY A 148 9.44 5.68 -10.40
CA GLY A 148 10.85 5.37 -10.56
C GLY A 148 11.35 4.10 -9.87
N ALA A 149 10.57 3.47 -9.02
CA ALA A 149 10.99 2.26 -8.30
C ALA A 149 11.22 1.08 -9.25
N TRP A 150 10.39 0.92 -10.27
CA TRP A 150 10.58 -0.13 -11.28
C TRP A 150 11.92 0.02 -12.03
N LYS A 151 12.31 1.23 -12.39
CA LYS A 151 13.62 1.50 -13.02
C LYS A 151 14.78 1.16 -12.10
N ALA A 152 14.62 1.43 -10.80
CA ALA A 152 15.62 1.13 -9.78
C ALA A 152 15.71 -0.36 -9.46
N TRP A 153 14.57 -1.06 -9.38
CA TRP A 153 14.54 -2.48 -9.01
C TRP A 153 13.41 -3.26 -9.71
N PRO A 154 13.52 -3.52 -11.02
CA PRO A 154 12.49 -4.28 -11.74
C PRO A 154 12.39 -5.73 -11.24
N PRO A 155 11.22 -6.38 -11.41
CA PRO A 155 11.06 -7.81 -11.15
C PRO A 155 12.15 -8.65 -11.83
N GLY A 156 12.65 -9.69 -11.13
CA GLY A 156 13.70 -10.57 -11.64
C GLY A 156 15.14 -10.08 -11.40
N ARG A 157 15.32 -8.84 -10.99
CA ARG A 157 16.66 -8.34 -10.64
C ARG A 157 16.99 -8.62 -9.18
N MET A 158 18.18 -9.19 -8.92
CA MET A 158 18.60 -9.54 -7.54
C MET A 158 18.89 -8.29 -6.68
N PHE A 159 19.59 -7.29 -7.21
CA PHE A 159 19.96 -6.08 -6.47
C PHE A 159 19.42 -4.81 -7.13
N PRO A 160 19.02 -3.80 -6.32
CA PRO A 160 18.60 -2.53 -6.85
C PRO A 160 19.74 -1.74 -7.49
N ARG A 161 19.41 -0.82 -8.40
CA ARG A 161 20.30 0.21 -8.94
C ARG A 161 20.06 1.54 -8.23
N ARG A 162 21.06 2.39 -8.22
CA ARG A 162 20.87 3.81 -7.88
C ARG A 162 19.85 4.42 -8.85
N GLY A 163 18.96 5.25 -8.32
CA GLY A 163 17.92 5.90 -9.11
C GLY A 163 17.22 6.97 -8.30
N ARG A 164 16.23 7.64 -8.91
CA ARG A 164 15.33 8.53 -8.20
C ARG A 164 14.02 7.79 -7.98
N ILE A 165 13.55 7.75 -6.74
CA ILE A 165 12.23 7.24 -6.38
C ILE A 165 11.46 8.40 -5.74
N THR A 166 10.27 8.68 -6.26
CA THR A 166 9.37 9.67 -5.69
C THR A 166 8.12 8.96 -5.17
N LEU A 167 7.75 9.24 -3.92
CA LEU A 167 6.49 8.81 -3.32
C LEU A 167 5.61 10.03 -3.13
N THR A 168 4.43 10.02 -3.75
CA THR A 168 3.45 11.10 -3.61
C THR A 168 2.21 10.57 -2.90
N TYR A 169 1.92 11.12 -1.73
CA TYR A 169 0.71 10.84 -0.95
C TYR A 169 -0.33 11.88 -1.37
N HIS A 170 -1.39 11.44 -2.02
CA HIS A 170 -2.45 12.32 -2.50
C HIS A 170 -3.48 12.62 -1.40
N ALA A 171 -4.35 13.59 -1.65
CA ALA A 171 -5.47 13.88 -0.76
C ALA A 171 -6.34 12.63 -0.56
N LEU A 172 -6.95 12.53 0.62
CA LEU A 172 -7.85 11.42 0.95
C LEU A 172 -9.06 11.41 0.02
N GLU A 173 -9.39 10.23 -0.46
CA GLU A 173 -10.60 9.96 -1.23
C GLU A 173 -11.65 9.29 -0.35
N HIS A 174 -12.81 9.90 -0.20
CA HIS A 174 -13.90 9.38 0.62
C HIS A 174 -14.95 8.68 -0.25
N PRO A 175 -15.53 7.55 0.21
CA PRO A 175 -16.69 6.95 -0.43
C PRO A 175 -17.85 7.94 -0.51
N LYS A 176 -18.62 7.91 -1.61
CA LYS A 176 -19.88 8.66 -1.70
C LYS A 176 -20.96 7.94 -0.89
N ARG A 177 -21.59 8.69 0.01
CA ARG A 177 -22.73 8.20 0.80
C ARG A 177 -24.01 8.23 -0.05
N GLY A 178 -24.90 7.27 0.19
CA GLY A 178 -26.22 7.24 -0.45
C GLY A 178 -26.25 6.78 -1.91
N ALA A 179 -25.11 6.46 -2.52
CA ALA A 179 -25.03 5.87 -3.85
C ALA A 179 -25.12 4.34 -3.80
N ASP A 180 -25.46 3.71 -4.93
CA ASP A 180 -25.34 2.25 -5.04
C ASP A 180 -23.89 1.81 -4.70
N PRO A 181 -23.71 0.80 -3.84
CA PRO A 181 -22.38 0.41 -3.38
C PRO A 181 -21.39 -0.01 -4.50
N ARG A 182 -21.93 -0.57 -5.60
CA ARG A 182 -21.09 -0.98 -6.74
C ARG A 182 -20.61 0.22 -7.53
N ASP A 183 -21.48 1.19 -7.74
CA ASP A 183 -21.16 2.41 -8.48
C ASP A 183 -20.27 3.32 -7.65
N ALA A 184 -20.53 3.45 -6.35
CA ALA A 184 -19.66 4.16 -5.42
C ALA A 184 -18.23 3.59 -5.41
N ALA A 185 -18.09 2.26 -5.45
CA ALA A 185 -16.77 1.61 -5.49
C ALA A 185 -16.07 1.82 -6.84
N ARG A 186 -16.78 1.82 -7.96
CA ARG A 186 -16.23 2.12 -9.29
C ARG A 186 -15.76 3.56 -9.36
N GLU A 187 -16.58 4.50 -8.94
CA GLU A 187 -16.23 5.92 -8.94
C GLU A 187 -15.03 6.22 -8.03
N LEU A 188 -15.01 5.66 -6.82
CA LEU A 188 -13.88 5.80 -5.91
C LEU A 188 -12.58 5.26 -6.53
N ARG A 189 -12.63 4.09 -7.18
CA ARG A 189 -11.50 3.54 -7.92
C ARG A 189 -11.01 4.50 -9.00
N GLU A 190 -11.91 5.09 -9.79
CA GLU A 190 -11.54 6.01 -10.87
C GLU A 190 -10.89 7.29 -10.35
N ARG A 191 -11.35 7.84 -9.24
CA ARG A 191 -10.72 8.99 -8.58
C ARG A 191 -9.31 8.64 -8.10
N VAL A 192 -9.13 7.49 -7.47
CA VAL A 192 -7.83 7.00 -7.00
C VAL A 192 -6.88 6.75 -8.17
N VAL A 193 -7.34 6.13 -9.26
CA VAL A 193 -6.53 5.91 -10.47
C VAL A 193 -6.09 7.24 -11.08
N ARG A 194 -6.99 8.23 -11.17
CA ARG A 194 -6.62 9.58 -11.66
C ARG A 194 -5.57 10.24 -10.76
N ALA A 195 -5.77 10.21 -9.43
CA ALA A 195 -4.81 10.77 -8.48
C ALA A 195 -3.42 10.16 -8.65
N ILE A 196 -3.33 8.82 -8.73
CA ILE A 196 -2.04 8.13 -8.92
C ILE A 196 -1.44 8.46 -10.28
N GLY A 197 -2.24 8.53 -11.33
CA GLY A 197 -1.79 8.88 -12.68
C GLY A 197 -1.13 10.25 -12.80
N THR A 198 -1.53 11.22 -11.98
CA THR A 198 -0.90 12.55 -11.97
C THR A 198 0.51 12.57 -11.37
N GLY A 199 0.90 11.55 -10.63
CA GLY A 199 2.20 11.46 -9.97
C GLY A 199 3.23 10.56 -10.68
N LEU A 200 2.86 9.91 -11.80
CA LEU A 200 3.71 8.99 -12.58
C LEU A 200 4.63 9.69 -13.60
#